data_f4ed76d8ec602a4a3162e8e5b8c35652
#
_entry.id   f4ed76d8ec602a4a3162e8e5b8c35652
#
_cell.length_a   1.000
_cell.length_b   1.000
_cell.length_c   1.000
_cell.angle_alpha   90.00
_cell.angle_beta   90.00
_cell.angle_gamma   90.00
#
_symmetry.space_group_name_H-M   'P 1'
#
loop_
_entity.id
_entity.type
_entity.pdbx_description
1 polymer ?
#
loop_
_entity_poly.entity_id
_entity_poly.type
_entity_poly.pdbx_seq_one_letter_code
_entity_poly.pdbx_strand_id
1 'polypeptide(L)'
;MTRVDPKKKKLLDKIHFEKNIVKIISEIKNLFSNEECITNITFETNGTRKLEDVMLETIATDSLRKETEYFFSVSPKIWSTSGEKNRICPAVVKEYQDACGTDPQGQLKFVCNGSIPSWREIEEAVHQFRDAGVMYPIWIMPVGATEESQNEDRVAIIAEETMDRGWNVAARVHCYIWGNQIGT
;
A
#
# COMPACT_ATOMS: atom_id res chain seq x y z
N MET A 1 24.25 -30.21 -13.58
CA MET A 1 23.31 -29.33 -12.87
C MET A 1 23.38 -27.95 -13.50
N THR A 2 22.43 -27.62 -14.35
CA THR A 2 22.34 -26.30 -15.02
C THR A 2 21.88 -25.26 -14.00
N ARG A 3 22.73 -24.28 -13.70
CA ARG A 3 22.35 -23.14 -12.86
C ARG A 3 21.27 -22.32 -13.58
N VAL A 4 20.09 -22.22 -12.99
CA VAL A 4 19.02 -21.35 -13.48
C VAL A 4 19.47 -19.90 -13.32
N ASP A 5 19.31 -19.10 -14.39
CA ASP A 5 19.59 -17.66 -14.36
C ASP A 5 18.85 -17.01 -13.19
N PRO A 6 19.55 -16.21 -12.34
CA PRO A 6 18.95 -15.55 -11.18
C PRO A 6 17.74 -14.68 -11.51
N LYS A 7 17.71 -14.02 -12.70
CA LYS A 7 16.58 -13.25 -13.18
C LYS A 7 15.38 -14.13 -13.49
N LYS A 8 15.63 -15.28 -14.14
CA LYS A 8 14.60 -16.26 -14.46
C LYS A 8 14.03 -16.93 -13.21
N LYS A 9 14.90 -17.23 -12.22
CA LYS A 9 14.47 -17.74 -10.91
C LYS A 9 13.56 -16.75 -10.20
N LYS A 10 13.96 -15.46 -10.12
CA LYS A 10 13.16 -14.40 -9.48
C LYS A 10 11.81 -14.20 -10.16
N LEU A 11 11.73 -14.35 -11.49
CA LEU A 11 10.47 -14.29 -12.23
C LEU A 11 9.58 -15.49 -11.92
N LEU A 12 10.14 -16.70 -11.90
CA LEU A 12 9.40 -17.93 -11.57
C LEU A 12 8.87 -17.90 -10.13
N ASP A 13 9.68 -17.41 -9.18
CA ASP A 13 9.27 -17.25 -7.78
C ASP A 13 8.12 -16.24 -7.65
N LYS A 14 8.14 -15.16 -8.44
CA LYS A 14 7.05 -14.16 -8.47
C LYS A 14 5.75 -14.77 -9.00
N ILE A 15 5.79 -15.43 -10.15
CA ILE A 15 4.61 -16.08 -10.75
C ILE A 15 4.03 -17.13 -9.80
N HIS A 16 4.88 -17.89 -9.13
CA HIS A 16 4.44 -18.89 -8.14
C HIS A 16 3.76 -18.23 -6.95
N PHE A 17 4.28 -17.10 -6.47
CA PHE A 17 3.70 -16.34 -5.37
C PHE A 17 2.29 -15.81 -5.71
N GLU A 18 2.10 -15.19 -6.87
CA GLU A 18 0.80 -14.63 -7.27
C GLU A 18 -0.25 -15.73 -7.51
N LYS A 19 0.13 -16.84 -8.14
CA LYS A 19 -0.76 -18.02 -8.27
C LYS A 19 -1.18 -18.59 -6.91
N ASN A 20 -0.28 -18.57 -5.93
CA ASN A 20 -0.62 -18.99 -4.58
C ASN A 20 -1.60 -18.01 -3.91
N ILE A 21 -1.45 -16.70 -4.11
CA ILE A 21 -2.41 -15.71 -3.58
C ILE A 21 -3.80 -15.94 -4.19
N VAL A 22 -3.91 -16.09 -5.51
CA VAL A 22 -5.19 -16.36 -6.18
C VAL A 22 -5.82 -17.65 -5.66
N LYS A 23 -5.02 -18.69 -5.43
CA LYS A 23 -5.48 -19.95 -4.84
C LYS A 23 -5.98 -19.74 -3.40
N ILE A 24 -5.24 -19.01 -2.57
CA ILE A 24 -5.66 -18.69 -1.19
C ILE A 24 -6.96 -17.90 -1.18
N ILE A 25 -7.11 -16.89 -2.05
CA ILE A 25 -8.36 -16.14 -2.20
C ILE A 25 -9.53 -17.07 -2.55
N SER A 26 -9.32 -17.96 -3.51
CA SER A 26 -10.34 -18.94 -3.90
C SER A 26 -10.73 -19.90 -2.77
N GLU A 27 -9.75 -20.37 -1.99
CA GLU A 27 -9.99 -21.23 -0.83
C GLU A 27 -10.76 -20.50 0.28
N ILE A 28 -10.39 -19.22 0.57
CA ILE A 28 -11.11 -18.39 1.53
C ILE A 28 -12.57 -18.20 1.08
N LYS A 29 -12.81 -17.86 -0.18
CA LYS A 29 -14.16 -17.70 -0.73
C LYS A 29 -14.99 -18.99 -0.59
N ASN A 30 -14.38 -20.13 -0.85
CA ASN A 30 -15.07 -21.42 -0.71
C ASN A 30 -15.44 -21.74 0.75
N LEU A 31 -14.61 -21.34 1.72
CA LEU A 31 -14.89 -21.52 3.15
C LEU A 31 -16.09 -20.69 3.62
N PHE A 32 -16.29 -19.52 3.04
CA PHE A 32 -17.35 -18.56 3.40
C PHE A 32 -18.53 -18.55 2.42
N SER A 33 -18.56 -19.44 1.42
CA SER A 33 -19.56 -19.45 0.35
C SER A 33 -21.03 -19.66 0.82
N ASN A 34 -21.24 -20.06 2.05
CA ASN A 34 -22.55 -20.25 2.65
C ASN A 34 -23.03 -19.08 3.52
N GLU A 35 -22.23 -18.05 3.68
CA GLU A 35 -22.56 -16.85 4.42
C GLU A 35 -22.59 -15.68 3.43
N GLU A 36 -23.53 -14.76 3.57
CA GLU A 36 -23.58 -13.48 2.83
C GLU A 36 -22.44 -12.55 3.30
N CYS A 37 -21.22 -13.04 3.31
CA CYS A 37 -20.07 -12.32 3.83
C CYS A 37 -19.21 -11.80 2.68
N ILE A 38 -19.20 -10.48 2.51
CA ILE A 38 -18.23 -9.81 1.64
C ILE A 38 -16.85 -10.02 2.27
N THR A 39 -15.98 -10.70 1.54
CA THR A 39 -14.59 -10.86 1.98
C THR A 39 -13.80 -9.62 1.62
N ASN A 40 -13.27 -8.94 2.64
CA ASN A 40 -12.38 -7.79 2.45
C ASN A 40 -10.93 -8.28 2.41
N ILE A 41 -10.20 -7.94 1.35
CA ILE A 41 -8.79 -8.29 1.20
C ILE A 41 -7.96 -7.02 1.08
N THR A 42 -7.05 -6.81 2.04
CA THR A 42 -6.12 -5.69 2.02
C THR A 42 -4.74 -6.12 1.55
N PHE A 43 -4.21 -5.43 0.55
CA PHE A 43 -2.83 -5.55 0.11
C PHE A 43 -1.99 -4.41 0.65
N GLU A 44 -0.99 -4.72 1.47
CA GLU A 44 0.04 -3.77 1.85
C GLU A 44 1.22 -3.86 0.89
N THR A 45 1.57 -2.73 0.25
CA THR A 45 2.59 -2.68 -0.79
C THR A 45 3.31 -1.33 -0.79
N ASN A 46 4.52 -1.29 -1.36
CA ASN A 46 5.19 -0.02 -1.66
C ASN A 46 4.83 0.56 -3.03
N GLY A 47 3.97 -0.10 -3.80
CA GLY A 47 3.49 0.37 -5.09
C GLY A 47 4.50 0.31 -6.24
N THR A 48 5.55 -0.51 -6.13
CA THR A 48 6.61 -0.59 -7.16
C THR A 48 6.53 -1.83 -8.03
N ARG A 49 5.64 -2.76 -7.73
CA ARG A 49 5.52 -4.04 -8.42
C ARG A 49 4.18 -4.13 -9.14
N LYS A 50 4.22 -4.32 -10.45
CA LYS A 50 3.02 -4.65 -11.22
C LYS A 50 2.45 -5.99 -10.78
N LEU A 51 1.13 -6.08 -10.79
CA LEU A 51 0.44 -7.36 -10.67
C LEU A 51 0.52 -8.14 -11.98
N GLU A 52 0.48 -9.45 -11.89
CA GLU A 52 0.36 -10.32 -13.06
C GLU A 52 -1.09 -10.30 -13.58
N ASP A 53 -1.27 -10.57 -14.87
CA ASP A 53 -2.57 -10.52 -15.53
C ASP A 53 -3.62 -11.38 -14.80
N VAL A 54 -3.24 -12.56 -14.33
CA VAL A 54 -4.14 -13.46 -13.58
C VAL A 54 -4.66 -12.82 -12.29
N MET A 55 -3.84 -12.01 -11.61
CA MET A 55 -4.26 -11.32 -10.39
C MET A 55 -5.16 -10.13 -10.71
N LEU A 56 -4.80 -9.36 -11.74
CA LEU A 56 -5.63 -8.25 -12.23
C LEU A 56 -7.01 -8.72 -12.68
N GLU A 57 -7.09 -9.81 -13.45
CA GLU A 57 -8.34 -10.43 -13.87
C GLU A 57 -9.18 -10.92 -12.69
N THR A 58 -8.54 -11.53 -11.68
CA THR A 58 -9.22 -12.00 -10.47
C THR A 58 -9.85 -10.81 -9.73
N ILE A 59 -9.07 -9.76 -9.44
CA ILE A 59 -9.56 -8.57 -8.74
C ILE A 59 -10.70 -7.90 -9.52
N ALA A 60 -10.53 -7.71 -10.83
CA ALA A 60 -11.54 -7.08 -11.68
C ALA A 60 -12.84 -7.91 -11.72
N THR A 61 -12.73 -9.23 -11.84
CA THR A 61 -13.89 -10.14 -11.87
C THR A 61 -14.67 -10.10 -10.56
N ASP A 62 -13.96 -10.20 -9.43
CA ASP A 62 -14.56 -10.20 -8.10
C ASP A 62 -15.21 -8.87 -7.76
N SER A 63 -14.54 -7.75 -8.14
CA SER A 63 -15.08 -6.39 -7.96
C SER A 63 -16.36 -6.17 -8.76
N LEU A 64 -16.42 -6.66 -10.00
CA LEU A 64 -17.63 -6.61 -10.84
C LEU A 64 -18.79 -7.42 -10.26
N ARG A 65 -18.50 -8.58 -9.66
CA ARG A 65 -19.50 -9.45 -9.04
C ARG A 65 -19.87 -9.00 -7.63
N LYS A 66 -19.14 -8.07 -7.04
CA LYS A 66 -19.26 -7.66 -5.63
C LYS A 66 -19.09 -8.83 -4.64
N GLU A 67 -18.26 -9.80 -5.00
CA GLU A 67 -17.99 -10.98 -4.18
C GLU A 67 -16.87 -10.73 -3.17
N THR A 68 -15.94 -9.79 -3.48
CA THR A 68 -14.79 -9.46 -2.65
C THR A 68 -14.43 -8.00 -2.85
N GLU A 69 -14.19 -7.29 -1.77
CA GLU A 69 -13.67 -5.94 -1.78
C GLU A 69 -12.14 -5.98 -1.62
N TYR A 70 -11.43 -5.33 -2.52
CA TYR A 70 -9.97 -5.24 -2.51
C TYR A 70 -9.54 -3.84 -2.12
N PHE A 71 -8.69 -3.75 -1.10
CA PHE A 71 -8.13 -2.50 -0.62
C PHE A 71 -6.61 -2.48 -0.79
N PHE A 72 -6.06 -1.47 -1.46
CA PHE A 72 -4.62 -1.30 -1.61
C PHE A 72 -4.09 -0.23 -0.66
N SER A 73 -3.43 -0.65 0.42
CA SER A 73 -2.65 0.21 1.32
C SER A 73 -1.25 0.40 0.73
N VAL A 74 -1.08 1.43 -0.10
CA VAL A 74 0.18 1.71 -0.78
C VAL A 74 1.03 2.63 0.08
N SER A 75 2.25 2.20 0.42
CA SER A 75 3.22 3.00 1.18
C SER A 75 4.46 3.33 0.32
N PRO A 76 4.36 4.35 -0.58
CA PRO A 76 5.47 4.72 -1.44
C PRO A 76 6.67 5.17 -0.60
N LYS A 77 7.88 4.84 -1.08
CA LYS A 77 9.11 5.19 -0.37
C LYS A 77 9.69 6.48 -0.95
N ILE A 78 9.91 7.47 -0.08
CA ILE A 78 10.59 8.71 -0.39
C ILE A 78 12.02 8.67 0.15
N TRP A 79 12.93 9.39 -0.49
CA TRP A 79 14.36 9.37 -0.14
C TRP A 79 14.64 9.84 1.29
N SER A 80 14.03 10.94 1.70
CA SER A 80 14.31 11.59 3.00
C SER A 80 13.98 10.73 4.22
N THR A 81 13.14 9.70 4.06
CA THR A 81 12.74 8.79 5.16
C THR A 81 13.17 7.34 4.96
N SER A 82 13.37 6.89 3.74
CA SER A 82 13.73 5.49 3.43
C SER A 82 15.15 5.32 2.89
N GLY A 83 15.75 6.37 2.33
CA GLY A 83 17.00 6.28 1.58
C GLY A 83 16.87 5.55 0.22
N GLU A 84 15.65 5.24 -0.22
CA GLU A 84 15.39 4.54 -1.47
C GLU A 84 15.04 5.53 -2.59
N LYS A 85 15.75 5.43 -3.73
CA LYS A 85 15.50 6.26 -4.92
C LYS A 85 14.57 5.57 -5.91
N ASN A 86 13.88 6.38 -6.73
CA ASN A 86 13.05 5.92 -7.86
C ASN A 86 11.99 4.89 -7.44
N ARG A 87 11.31 5.15 -6.32
CA ARG A 87 10.27 4.27 -5.75
C ARG A 87 8.86 4.80 -5.94
N ILE A 88 8.70 5.93 -6.63
CA ILE A 88 7.40 6.45 -7.01
C ILE A 88 7.04 5.91 -8.38
N CYS A 89 6.03 5.05 -8.45
CA CYS A 89 5.62 4.33 -9.66
C CYS A 89 4.11 4.53 -9.91
N PRO A 90 3.67 5.72 -10.37
CA PRO A 90 2.25 6.05 -10.49
C PRO A 90 1.48 5.10 -11.41
N ALA A 91 2.07 4.68 -12.52
CA ALA A 91 1.43 3.76 -13.47
C ALA A 91 1.09 2.40 -12.83
N VAL A 92 1.94 1.91 -11.91
CA VAL A 92 1.69 0.67 -11.19
C VAL A 92 0.51 0.80 -10.23
N VAL A 93 0.45 1.91 -9.50
CA VAL A 93 -0.65 2.15 -8.54
C VAL A 93 -1.97 2.45 -9.28
N LYS A 94 -1.87 3.05 -10.47
CA LYS A 94 -3.04 3.24 -11.34
C LYS A 94 -3.64 1.90 -11.79
N GLU A 95 -2.79 0.91 -12.13
CA GLU A 95 -3.28 -0.44 -12.46
C GLU A 95 -4.02 -1.08 -11.27
N TYR A 96 -3.55 -0.90 -10.03
CA TYR A 96 -4.26 -1.39 -8.84
C TYR A 96 -5.64 -0.75 -8.70
N GLN A 97 -5.69 0.58 -8.85
CA GLN A 97 -6.93 1.33 -8.77
C GLN A 97 -7.93 0.89 -9.84
N ASP A 98 -7.47 0.74 -11.09
CA ASP A 98 -8.33 0.37 -12.22
C ASP A 98 -8.87 -1.06 -12.09
N ALA A 99 -8.11 -1.98 -11.53
CA ALA A 99 -8.56 -3.34 -11.27
C ALA A 99 -9.71 -3.40 -10.27
N CYS A 100 -9.78 -2.46 -9.32
CA CYS A 100 -10.85 -2.39 -8.32
C CYS A 100 -12.17 -1.77 -8.84
N GLY A 101 -12.22 -1.31 -10.09
CA GLY A 101 -13.44 -0.80 -10.72
C GLY A 101 -13.72 0.67 -10.42
N THR A 102 -15.02 1.06 -10.37
CA THR A 102 -15.45 2.46 -10.34
C THR A 102 -15.36 3.13 -8.97
N ASP A 103 -15.29 2.34 -7.90
CA ASP A 103 -15.13 2.83 -6.53
C ASP A 103 -13.78 2.34 -5.98
N PRO A 104 -12.68 3.04 -6.30
CA PRO A 104 -11.34 2.56 -6.00
C PRO A 104 -11.08 2.54 -4.50
N GLN A 105 -10.89 1.36 -3.96
CA GLN A 105 -10.58 1.12 -2.57
C GLN A 105 -9.05 1.11 -2.36
N GLY A 106 -8.55 2.10 -1.63
CA GLY A 106 -7.12 2.17 -1.34
C GLY A 106 -6.69 3.46 -0.67
N GLN A 107 -5.41 3.55 -0.38
CA GLN A 107 -4.78 4.74 0.21
C GLN A 107 -3.32 4.87 -0.23
N LEU A 108 -2.83 6.11 -0.27
CA LEU A 108 -1.40 6.43 -0.35
C LEU A 108 -0.92 6.86 1.03
N LYS A 109 -0.08 6.07 1.68
CA LYS A 109 0.41 6.32 3.03
C LYS A 109 1.90 6.63 3.02
N PHE A 110 2.27 7.89 3.22
CA PHE A 110 3.65 8.35 3.26
C PHE A 110 4.17 8.45 4.69
N VAL A 111 5.42 8.05 4.89
CA VAL A 111 6.14 8.31 6.14
C VAL A 111 6.79 9.69 6.04
N CYS A 112 6.54 10.57 7.01
CA CYS A 112 7.07 11.93 7.07
C CYS A 112 7.89 12.14 8.34
N ASN A 113 9.06 12.81 8.22
CA ASN A 113 9.89 13.20 9.36
C ASN A 113 9.74 14.68 9.74
N GLY A 114 8.84 15.42 9.09
CA GLY A 114 8.57 16.84 9.33
C GLY A 114 9.58 17.79 8.70
N SER A 115 10.63 17.30 8.04
CA SER A 115 11.60 18.18 7.37
C SER A 115 11.06 18.74 6.05
N ILE A 116 11.55 19.94 5.66
CA ILE A 116 11.21 20.54 4.38
C ILE A 116 11.48 19.60 3.18
N PRO A 117 12.61 18.87 3.11
CA PRO A 117 12.82 17.89 2.05
C PRO A 117 11.76 16.79 2.02
N SER A 118 11.36 16.28 3.19
CA SER A 118 10.33 15.24 3.28
C SER A 118 8.97 15.71 2.74
N TRP A 119 8.55 16.91 3.10
CA TRP A 119 7.32 17.51 2.59
C TRP A 119 7.34 17.71 1.07
N ARG A 120 8.43 18.27 0.55
CA ARG A 120 8.60 18.47 -0.91
C ARG A 120 8.54 17.17 -1.69
N GLU A 121 9.21 16.13 -1.21
CA GLU A 121 9.19 14.83 -1.86
C GLU A 121 7.79 14.19 -1.84
N ILE A 122 7.05 14.36 -0.74
CA ILE A 122 5.67 13.87 -0.64
C ILE A 122 4.77 14.63 -1.61
N GLU A 123 4.82 15.96 -1.62
CA GLU A 123 4.03 16.82 -2.50
C GLU A 123 4.29 16.49 -3.97
N GLU A 124 5.57 16.35 -4.35
CA GLU A 124 5.94 15.93 -5.70
C GLU A 124 5.42 14.52 -6.06
N ALA A 125 5.52 13.57 -5.14
CA ALA A 125 4.98 12.23 -5.35
C ALA A 125 3.46 12.26 -5.50
N VAL A 126 2.75 13.02 -4.68
CA VAL A 126 1.29 13.19 -4.78
C VAL A 126 0.92 13.78 -6.14
N HIS A 127 1.63 14.80 -6.62
CA HIS A 127 1.43 15.35 -7.95
C HIS A 127 1.56 14.29 -9.04
N GLN A 128 2.64 13.50 -9.02
CA GLN A 128 2.86 12.42 -9.99
C GLN A 128 1.73 11.38 -9.95
N PHE A 129 1.22 11.01 -8.77
CA PHE A 129 0.08 10.10 -8.64
C PHE A 129 -1.21 10.73 -9.21
N ARG A 130 -1.49 11.99 -8.92
CA ARG A 130 -2.67 12.70 -9.43
C ARG A 130 -2.64 12.88 -10.95
N ASP A 131 -1.47 13.20 -11.52
CA ASP A 131 -1.25 13.32 -12.97
C ASP A 131 -1.48 11.97 -13.68
N ALA A 132 -1.16 10.86 -13.02
CA ALA A 132 -1.47 9.51 -13.52
C ALA A 132 -2.93 9.09 -13.30
N GLY A 133 -3.77 9.92 -12.66
CA GLY A 133 -5.16 9.63 -12.38
C GLY A 133 -5.40 8.73 -11.15
N VAL A 134 -4.42 8.60 -10.26
CA VAL A 134 -4.60 7.90 -8.98
C VAL A 134 -5.33 8.81 -8.00
N MET A 135 -6.51 8.38 -7.54
CA MET A 135 -7.41 9.19 -6.68
C MET A 135 -7.43 8.74 -5.21
N TYR A 136 -6.62 7.80 -4.83
CA TYR A 136 -6.54 7.32 -3.44
C TYR A 136 -6.32 8.48 -2.45
N PRO A 137 -7.00 8.47 -1.28
CA PRO A 137 -6.76 9.45 -0.22
C PRO A 137 -5.30 9.38 0.26
N ILE A 138 -4.79 10.56 0.64
CA ILE A 138 -3.42 10.71 1.15
C ILE A 138 -3.44 10.59 2.66
N TRP A 139 -2.52 9.78 3.18
CA TRP A 139 -2.30 9.59 4.61
C TRP A 139 -0.83 9.86 4.92
N ILE A 140 -0.59 10.67 5.94
CA ILE A 140 0.74 10.98 6.43
C ILE A 140 0.94 10.31 7.78
N MET A 141 2.01 9.54 7.87
CA MET A 141 2.40 8.81 9.08
C MET A 141 3.72 9.38 9.60
N PRO A 142 3.74 9.96 10.81
CA PRO A 142 5.00 10.42 11.41
C PRO A 142 6.02 9.27 11.52
N VAL A 143 7.29 9.57 11.26
CA VAL A 143 8.38 8.61 11.42
C VAL A 143 8.58 8.29 12.90
N GLY A 144 8.92 7.03 13.19
CA GLY A 144 9.15 6.55 14.55
C GLY A 144 8.47 5.21 14.78
N ALA A 145 9.10 4.32 15.55
CA ALA A 145 8.61 2.96 15.79
C ALA A 145 8.45 2.65 17.30
N THR A 146 8.66 3.64 18.17
CA THR A 146 8.49 3.50 19.62
C THR A 146 7.45 4.48 20.13
N GLU A 147 6.92 4.23 21.32
CA GLU A 147 5.98 5.12 22.00
C GLU A 147 6.59 6.52 22.16
N GLU A 148 7.83 6.62 22.63
CA GLU A 148 8.52 7.90 22.82
C GLU A 148 8.59 8.69 21.52
N SER A 149 8.93 8.03 20.42
CA SER A 149 9.03 8.68 19.12
C SER A 149 7.69 9.16 18.56
N GLN A 150 6.58 8.57 19.01
CA GLN A 150 5.22 8.99 18.65
C GLN A 150 4.66 10.09 19.56
N ASN A 151 5.31 10.37 20.69
CA ASN A 151 4.95 11.42 21.66
C ASN A 151 5.82 12.68 21.54
N GLU A 152 6.73 12.76 20.57
CA GLU A 152 7.54 13.95 20.32
C GLU A 152 6.70 15.10 19.78
N ASP A 153 7.04 16.35 20.13
CA ASP A 153 6.36 17.58 19.68
C ASP A 153 6.25 17.65 18.14
N ARG A 154 7.26 17.12 17.43
CA ARG A 154 7.26 17.07 15.95
C ARG A 154 6.06 16.29 15.38
N VAL A 155 5.50 15.32 16.13
CA VAL A 155 4.34 14.53 15.67
C VAL A 155 3.11 15.41 15.56
N ALA A 156 2.91 16.29 16.56
CA ALA A 156 1.83 17.28 16.54
C ALA A 156 1.98 18.25 15.36
N ILE A 157 3.20 18.76 15.13
CA ILE A 157 3.50 19.65 14.00
C ILE A 157 3.23 18.95 12.67
N ILE A 158 3.68 17.70 12.49
CA ILE A 158 3.39 16.92 11.27
C ILE A 158 1.89 16.73 11.09
N ALA A 159 1.14 16.48 12.16
CA ALA A 159 -0.30 16.31 12.08
C ALA A 159 -1.01 17.61 11.65
N GLU A 160 -0.64 18.74 12.23
CA GLU A 160 -1.17 20.06 11.86
C GLU A 160 -0.88 20.39 10.39
N GLU A 161 0.39 20.28 9.97
CA GLU A 161 0.79 20.50 8.58
C GLU A 161 0.11 19.55 7.59
N THR A 162 -0.22 18.32 8.02
CA THR A 162 -0.98 17.35 7.22
C THR A 162 -2.42 17.81 7.02
N MET A 163 -3.07 18.26 8.10
CA MET A 163 -4.46 18.75 8.04
C MET A 163 -4.58 20.05 7.23
N ASP A 164 -3.59 20.94 7.31
CA ASP A 164 -3.54 22.16 6.50
C ASP A 164 -3.48 21.86 4.99
N ARG A 165 -2.91 20.71 4.61
CA ARG A 165 -2.91 20.23 3.22
C ARG A 165 -4.19 19.50 2.82
N GLY A 166 -5.15 19.34 3.72
CA GLY A 166 -6.36 18.58 3.49
C GLY A 166 -6.14 17.07 3.40
N TRP A 167 -5.06 16.55 3.99
CA TRP A 167 -4.71 15.14 4.02
C TRP A 167 -5.03 14.50 5.37
N ASN A 168 -4.98 13.17 5.43
CA ASN A 168 -5.28 12.41 6.62
C ASN A 168 -4.03 12.08 7.42
N VAL A 169 -4.15 12.01 8.74
CA VAL A 169 -3.07 11.61 9.65
C VAL A 169 -3.21 10.14 10.01
N ALA A 170 -2.13 9.37 9.89
CA ALA A 170 -2.07 7.97 10.28
C ALA A 170 -1.23 7.81 11.56
N ALA A 171 -1.85 7.52 12.69
CA ALA A 171 -1.14 7.19 13.93
C ALA A 171 -0.64 5.73 13.91
N ARG A 172 0.51 5.49 14.57
CA ARG A 172 1.04 4.14 14.80
C ARG A 172 0.51 3.57 16.12
N VAL A 173 -0.77 3.21 16.12
CA VAL A 173 -1.47 2.74 17.34
C VAL A 173 -0.75 1.55 17.99
N HIS A 174 -0.17 0.64 17.21
CA HIS A 174 0.59 -0.49 17.73
C HIS A 174 1.80 -0.08 18.58
N CYS A 175 2.43 1.07 18.30
CA CYS A 175 3.54 1.57 19.11
C CYS A 175 3.10 1.92 20.53
N TYR A 176 1.86 2.42 20.71
CA TYR A 176 1.30 2.74 22.03
C TYR A 176 0.84 1.50 22.80
N ILE A 177 0.43 0.43 22.10
CA ILE A 177 -0.12 -0.77 22.74
C ILE A 177 0.99 -1.77 23.06
N TRP A 178 1.91 -2.00 22.14
CA TRP A 178 2.92 -3.07 22.21
C TRP A 178 4.36 -2.57 22.07
N GLY A 179 4.59 -1.27 21.95
CA GLY A 179 5.90 -0.72 21.63
C GLY A 179 6.35 -1.16 20.23
N ASN A 180 7.62 -1.53 20.09
CA ASN A 180 8.21 -1.99 18.82
C ASN A 180 8.32 -3.54 18.76
N GLN A 181 7.35 -4.26 19.29
CA GLN A 181 7.34 -5.73 19.21
C GLN A 181 6.98 -6.17 17.76
N ILE A 182 7.75 -7.13 17.23
CA ILE A 182 7.52 -7.67 15.88
C ILE A 182 6.50 -8.81 15.98
N GLY A 183 5.46 -8.78 15.14
CA GLY A 183 4.46 -9.85 15.05
C GLY A 183 3.29 -9.72 16.01
N THR A 184 3.02 -8.52 16.50
CA THR A 184 1.84 -8.17 17.30
C THR A 184 0.81 -7.44 16.45
#